data_70472e41bb9d92b2864f6a90ff0d9df3
#
_entry.id   70472e41bb9d92b2864f6a90ff0d9df3
#
_cell.length_a   1.000
_cell.length_b   1.000
_cell.length_c   1.000
_cell.angle_alpha   90.00
_cell.angle_beta   90.00
_cell.angle_gamma   90.00
#
_symmetry.space_group_name_H-M   'P 1'
#
loop_
_entity.id
_entity.type
_entity.pdbx_description
1 polymer ?
#
loop_
_entity_poly.entity_id
_entity_poly.type
_entity_poly.pdbx_seq_one_letter_code
_entity_poly.pdbx_strand_id
1 'polypeptide(L)'
;MKSVFRMSAVLASLAFAPAASASLTTFESAGVDPASITATRDAFRLAVGGGTAAGPNGSFGGLRREINWDGVPNSFADINSLPANFFNVNSPRGVVFSTPGTGFLVSA
;
A
#
# COMPACT_ATOMS: atom_id res chain seq x y z
N MET A 1 47.56 17.60 -54.48
CA MET A 1 46.67 17.81 -53.29
C MET A 1 46.25 16.44 -52.78
N LYS A 2 46.74 16.00 -51.60
CA LYS A 2 46.34 14.73 -50.99
C LYS A 2 45.32 15.01 -49.87
N SER A 3 44.05 14.65 -50.12
CA SER A 3 43.00 14.75 -49.13
C SER A 3 43.11 13.62 -48.12
N VAL A 4 43.28 13.95 -46.83
CA VAL A 4 43.34 12.99 -45.74
C VAL A 4 41.94 12.91 -45.12
N PHE A 5 41.25 11.80 -45.36
CA PHE A 5 39.95 11.50 -44.77
C PHE A 5 40.20 11.03 -43.32
N ARG A 6 39.77 11.85 -42.32
CA ARG A 6 39.77 11.45 -40.89
C ARG A 6 38.46 10.76 -40.59
N MET A 7 38.53 9.48 -40.39
CA MET A 7 37.42 8.65 -39.88
C MET A 7 37.36 8.80 -38.36
N SER A 8 36.37 9.51 -37.85
CA SER A 8 36.08 9.58 -36.39
C SER A 8 35.23 8.39 -36.01
N ALA A 9 35.81 7.48 -35.21
CA ALA A 9 35.04 6.39 -34.61
C ALA A 9 34.31 6.90 -33.39
N VAL A 10 32.96 6.85 -33.43
CA VAL A 10 32.10 7.13 -32.28
C VAL A 10 31.97 5.83 -31.49
N LEU A 11 32.58 5.77 -30.31
CA LEU A 11 32.36 4.70 -29.36
C LEU A 11 30.99 4.97 -28.65
N ALA A 12 29.99 4.18 -28.98
CA ALA A 12 28.75 4.14 -28.22
C ALA A 12 28.94 3.26 -26.98
N SER A 13 29.04 3.87 -25.79
CA SER A 13 29.03 3.16 -24.51
C SER A 13 27.61 2.72 -24.15
N LEU A 14 27.33 1.43 -24.21
CA LEU A 14 26.11 0.85 -23.63
C LEU A 14 26.24 0.89 -22.11
N ALA A 15 25.49 1.75 -21.45
CA ALA A 15 25.32 1.73 -20.01
C ALA A 15 24.36 0.59 -19.64
N PHE A 16 24.86 -0.47 -19.05
CA PHE A 16 24.05 -1.50 -18.41
C PHE A 16 23.51 -0.92 -17.08
N ALA A 17 22.22 -0.63 -17.02
CA ALA A 17 21.56 -0.35 -15.75
C ALA A 17 21.47 -1.67 -14.95
N PRO A 18 21.89 -1.70 -13.67
CA PRO A 18 21.71 -2.89 -12.84
C PRO A 18 20.20 -3.15 -12.68
N ALA A 19 19.79 -4.40 -12.93
CA ALA A 19 18.43 -4.83 -12.64
C ALA A 19 18.20 -4.77 -11.12
N ALA A 20 17.25 -3.94 -10.69
CA ALA A 20 16.84 -3.90 -9.29
C ALA A 20 16.12 -5.23 -8.98
N SER A 21 16.73 -6.08 -8.16
CA SER A 21 16.08 -7.28 -7.65
C SER A 21 15.12 -6.87 -6.53
N ALA A 22 13.82 -7.06 -6.72
CA ALA A 22 12.86 -6.95 -5.64
C ALA A 22 13.03 -8.15 -4.71
N SER A 23 13.36 -7.90 -3.43
CA SER A 23 13.39 -8.94 -2.42
C SER A 23 12.04 -9.03 -1.73
N LEU A 24 11.48 -10.23 -1.62
CA LEU A 24 10.29 -10.49 -0.84
C LEU A 24 10.70 -10.60 0.65
N THR A 25 10.08 -9.79 1.49
CA THR A 25 10.21 -9.91 2.94
C THR A 25 8.89 -10.42 3.51
N THR A 26 8.95 -11.49 4.30
CA THR A 26 7.79 -12.08 4.97
C THR A 26 7.81 -11.77 6.46
N PHE A 27 6.62 -11.63 7.04
CA PHE A 27 6.41 -11.47 8.48
C PHE A 27 5.37 -12.50 8.90
N GLU A 28 5.77 -13.45 9.71
CA GLU A 28 4.92 -14.58 10.12
C GLU A 28 4.93 -14.70 11.63
N SER A 29 3.75 -14.90 12.21
CA SER A 29 3.58 -15.17 13.63
C SER A 29 2.24 -15.84 13.86
N ALA A 30 2.19 -16.72 14.84
CA ALA A 30 0.97 -17.36 15.31
C ALA A 30 0.90 -17.28 16.83
N GLY A 31 -0.30 -17.28 17.38
CA GLY A 31 -0.53 -17.22 18.80
C GLY A 31 -1.99 -17.40 19.15
N VAL A 32 -2.26 -17.54 20.44
CA VAL A 32 -3.61 -17.81 20.97
C VAL A 32 -4.46 -16.53 21.12
N ASP A 33 -3.82 -15.38 21.05
CA ASP A 33 -4.46 -14.07 21.20
C ASP A 33 -3.72 -12.99 20.39
N PRO A 34 -4.31 -11.80 20.21
CA PRO A 34 -3.70 -10.68 19.49
C PRO A 34 -2.38 -10.19 20.11
N ALA A 35 -2.18 -10.36 21.41
CA ALA A 35 -0.96 -9.89 22.08
C ALA A 35 0.26 -10.70 21.65
N SER A 36 0.09 -12.00 21.42
CA SER A 36 1.17 -12.91 21.01
C SER A 36 1.77 -12.61 19.64
N ILE A 37 1.07 -11.89 18.75
CA ILE A 37 1.55 -11.51 17.43
C ILE A 37 2.01 -10.04 17.35
N THR A 38 1.92 -9.30 18.47
CA THR A 38 2.17 -7.84 18.49
C THR A 38 3.55 -7.48 17.96
N ALA A 39 4.59 -8.18 18.36
CA ALA A 39 5.96 -7.85 17.93
C ALA A 39 6.14 -7.99 16.41
N THR A 40 5.61 -9.05 15.83
CA THR A 40 5.67 -9.29 14.37
C THR A 40 4.84 -8.27 13.60
N ARG A 41 3.64 -7.97 14.10
CA ARG A 41 2.78 -6.90 13.54
C ARG A 41 3.52 -5.55 13.52
N ASP A 42 4.18 -5.20 14.62
CA ASP A 42 4.86 -3.91 14.73
C ASP A 42 6.13 -3.86 13.86
N ALA A 43 6.84 -4.97 13.71
CA ALA A 43 7.95 -5.10 12.76
C ALA A 43 7.47 -4.91 11.31
N PHE A 44 6.35 -5.52 10.93
CA PHE A 44 5.71 -5.30 9.63
C PHE A 44 5.34 -3.82 9.44
N ARG A 45 4.69 -3.21 10.44
CA ARG A 45 4.32 -1.79 10.40
C ARG A 45 5.52 -0.87 10.18
N LEU A 46 6.62 -1.18 10.87
CA LEU A 46 7.88 -0.44 10.70
C LEU A 46 8.42 -0.58 9.27
N ALA A 47 8.42 -1.79 8.73
CA ALA A 47 8.94 -2.08 7.40
C ALA A 47 8.14 -1.39 6.27
N VAL A 48 6.83 -1.22 6.44
CA VAL A 48 5.97 -0.53 5.45
C VAL A 48 5.86 0.98 5.68
N GLY A 49 6.77 1.57 6.46
CA GLY A 49 6.86 3.01 6.62
C GLY A 49 6.51 3.53 8.03
N GLY A 50 6.36 2.67 9.03
CA GLY A 50 6.07 3.08 10.41
C GLY A 50 4.63 3.57 10.57
N GLY A 51 4.40 4.50 11.47
CA GLY A 51 3.12 5.00 11.97
C GLY A 51 1.89 4.93 11.06
N THR A 52 0.71 5.00 11.66
CA THR A 52 -0.57 5.08 10.95
C THR A 52 -0.96 6.55 10.82
N ALA A 53 -1.31 6.97 9.61
CA ALA A 53 -1.81 8.32 9.36
C ALA A 53 -3.22 8.27 8.78
N ALA A 54 -4.20 8.82 9.52
CA ALA A 54 -5.46 9.23 8.95
C ALA A 54 -5.27 10.64 8.38
N GLY A 55 -5.67 10.83 7.14
CA GLY A 55 -5.63 12.13 6.48
C GLY A 55 -7.01 12.74 6.30
N PRO A 56 -7.11 13.94 5.72
CA PRO A 56 -8.36 14.49 5.24
C PRO A 56 -9.05 13.54 4.24
N ASN A 57 -10.35 13.70 4.06
CA ASN A 57 -11.13 12.92 3.09
C ASN A 57 -10.46 12.96 1.72
N GLY A 58 -10.30 11.78 1.09
CA GLY A 58 -9.60 11.64 -0.19
C GLY A 58 -8.07 11.78 -0.11
N SER A 59 -7.50 11.95 1.08
CA SER A 59 -6.06 12.08 1.26
C SER A 59 -5.35 10.72 1.15
N PHE A 60 -4.29 10.70 0.37
CA PHE A 60 -3.38 9.54 0.20
C PHE A 60 -2.00 9.79 0.79
N GLY A 61 -1.76 10.97 1.38
CA GLY A 61 -0.50 11.34 2.03
C GLY A 61 -0.25 10.58 3.33
N GLY A 62 0.98 10.63 3.82
CA GLY A 62 1.45 9.93 5.02
C GLY A 62 2.16 8.62 4.70
N LEU A 63 2.79 8.05 5.70
CA LEU A 63 3.66 6.89 5.54
C LEU A 63 2.87 5.61 5.31
N ARG A 64 1.80 5.40 6.08
CA ARG A 64 0.98 4.20 6.06
C ARG A 64 -0.44 4.52 6.52
N ARG A 65 -1.40 3.74 6.02
CA ARG A 65 -2.78 3.74 6.51
C ARG A 65 -3.23 2.34 6.83
N GLU A 66 -4.02 2.22 7.89
CA GLU A 66 -4.65 0.96 8.30
C GLU A 66 -6.16 1.11 8.31
N ILE A 67 -6.85 0.08 7.85
CA ILE A 67 -8.28 -0.09 8.03
C ILE A 67 -8.47 -0.99 9.25
N ASN A 68 -9.17 -0.49 10.26
CA ASN A 68 -9.67 -1.28 11.37
C ASN A 68 -11.12 -1.64 11.08
N TRP A 69 -11.35 -2.88 10.67
CA TRP A 69 -12.68 -3.38 10.34
C TRP A 69 -13.57 -3.51 11.58
N ASP A 70 -13.01 -3.89 12.73
CA ASP A 70 -13.72 -3.98 14.00
C ASP A 70 -14.19 -2.62 14.54
N GLY A 71 -13.68 -1.55 13.98
CA GLY A 71 -14.08 -0.18 14.31
C GLY A 71 -15.21 0.37 13.44
N VAL A 72 -15.79 -0.43 12.55
CA VAL A 72 -16.95 -0.03 11.77
C VAL A 72 -18.18 -0.01 12.68
N PRO A 73 -18.90 1.13 12.78
CA PRO A 73 -20.11 1.20 13.63
C PRO A 73 -21.20 0.22 13.17
N ASN A 74 -21.95 -0.33 14.09
CA ASN A 74 -23.06 -1.27 13.79
C ASN A 74 -24.07 -0.75 12.77
N SER A 75 -24.25 0.58 12.67
CA SER A 75 -25.11 1.20 11.66
C SER A 75 -24.60 1.03 10.21
N PHE A 76 -23.36 0.58 10.04
CA PHE A 76 -22.72 0.32 8.77
C PHE A 76 -22.14 -1.09 8.68
N ALA A 77 -22.42 -1.93 9.65
CA ALA A 77 -22.05 -3.33 9.69
C ALA A 77 -23.25 -4.23 9.42
N ASP A 78 -23.01 -5.50 9.18
CA ASP A 78 -24.05 -6.51 8.94
C ASP A 78 -25.16 -6.42 10.03
N ILE A 79 -26.39 -6.29 9.64
CA ILE A 79 -27.16 -6.42 8.41
C ILE A 79 -27.23 -5.16 7.52
N ASN A 80 -26.55 -4.09 7.91
CA ASN A 80 -26.56 -2.82 7.18
C ASN A 80 -25.43 -2.78 6.17
N SER A 81 -25.67 -2.10 5.04
CA SER A 81 -24.64 -1.95 4.01
C SER A 81 -23.57 -0.95 4.44
N LEU A 82 -22.29 -1.33 4.22
CA LEU A 82 -21.18 -0.40 4.33
C LEU A 82 -21.18 0.55 3.13
N PRO A 83 -21.21 1.88 3.32
CA PRO A 83 -21.03 2.80 2.21
C PRO A 83 -19.69 2.59 1.48
N ALA A 84 -19.71 2.56 0.17
CA ALA A 84 -18.52 2.32 -0.64
C ALA A 84 -17.35 3.28 -0.35
N ASN A 85 -17.68 4.51 0.06
CA ASN A 85 -16.72 5.56 0.39
C ASN A 85 -16.47 5.72 1.90
N PHE A 86 -16.89 4.78 2.73
CA PHE A 86 -16.76 4.89 4.20
C PHE A 86 -15.32 5.20 4.62
N PHE A 87 -14.36 4.48 4.08
CA PHE A 87 -12.93 4.69 4.37
C PHE A 87 -12.28 5.83 3.58
N ASN A 88 -13.07 6.69 2.99
CA ASN A 88 -12.65 7.95 2.40
C ASN A 88 -13.31 9.17 3.06
N VAL A 89 -14.49 8.99 3.63
CA VAL A 89 -15.29 10.09 4.21
C VAL A 89 -15.42 9.96 5.72
N ASN A 90 -15.98 8.85 6.21
CA ASN A 90 -16.27 8.66 7.64
C ASN A 90 -15.00 8.31 8.44
N SER A 91 -14.17 7.45 7.89
CA SER A 91 -12.89 7.05 8.46
C SER A 91 -11.79 7.23 7.40
N PRO A 92 -11.27 8.45 7.22
CA PRO A 92 -10.48 8.81 6.03
C PRO A 92 -9.17 8.03 5.96
N ARG A 93 -9.14 7.05 5.07
CA ARG A 93 -7.98 6.21 4.72
C ARG A 93 -7.62 6.30 3.24
N GLY A 94 -8.40 7.09 2.46
CA GLY A 94 -8.20 7.27 1.04
C GLY A 94 -8.62 6.05 0.21
N VAL A 95 -9.60 5.26 0.68
CA VAL A 95 -10.07 4.05 0.02
C VAL A 95 -11.54 4.19 -0.33
N VAL A 96 -11.86 3.91 -1.59
CA VAL A 96 -13.24 3.76 -2.08
C VAL A 96 -13.35 2.38 -2.71
N PHE A 97 -14.35 1.62 -2.30
CA PHE A 97 -14.62 0.29 -2.83
C PHE A 97 -15.56 0.36 -4.03
N SER A 98 -15.45 -0.62 -4.90
CA SER A 98 -16.41 -0.84 -5.98
C SER A 98 -16.74 -2.33 -6.11
N THR A 99 -17.97 -2.64 -6.51
CA THR A 99 -18.42 -3.99 -6.73
C THR A 99 -19.43 -4.02 -7.89
N PRO A 100 -19.43 -5.05 -8.71
CA PRO A 100 -20.54 -5.28 -9.67
C PRO A 100 -21.82 -5.79 -8.99
N GLY A 101 -21.77 -6.13 -7.70
CA GLY A 101 -22.89 -6.60 -6.90
C GLY A 101 -23.71 -5.46 -6.27
N THR A 102 -24.54 -5.82 -5.29
CA THR A 102 -25.51 -4.90 -4.66
C THR A 102 -24.92 -4.03 -3.56
N GLY A 103 -23.66 -4.23 -3.16
CA GLY A 103 -23.00 -3.47 -2.09
C GLY A 103 -22.01 -4.32 -1.30
N PHE A 104 -21.67 -3.81 -0.11
CA PHE A 104 -20.73 -4.43 0.82
C PHE A 104 -21.39 -4.65 2.17
N LEU A 105 -21.10 -5.81 2.76
CA LEU A 105 -21.39 -6.10 4.16
C LEU A 105 -20.08 -6.34 4.91
N VAL A 106 -20.02 -5.91 6.15
CA VAL A 106 -18.87 -6.10 7.05
C VAL A 106 -19.41 -6.66 8.35
N SER A 107 -18.83 -7.77 8.81
CA SER A 107 -19.01 -8.22 10.19
C SER A 107 -18.07 -7.40 11.07
N ALA A 108 -18.59 -6.68 12.03
CA ALA A 108 -17.85 -5.90 13.03
C ALA A 108 -18.15 -6.41 14.44
#